data_7abd7d3531cae140ae5a71127cf399a4
#
_entry.id   7abd7d3531cae140ae5a71127cf399a4
#
_cell.length_a   1.000
_cell.length_b   1.000
_cell.length_c   1.000
_cell.angle_alpha   90.00
_cell.angle_beta   90.00
_cell.angle_gamma   90.00
#
_symmetry.space_group_name_H-M   'P 1'
#
loop_
_entity.id
_entity.type
_entity.pdbx_description
1 polymer ?
#
loop_
_entity_poly.entity_id
_entity_poly.type
_entity_poly.pdbx_seq_one_letter_code
_entity_poly.pdbx_strand_id
1 'polypeptide(L)'
;MVLNLTTTLMEWRADPDVKAVAIRGSSKEGEFGNFCAGGDIRFFYNAAISGDRDLDTFFTEEYKLNHLIFNYPKPYIAFMDGIVMGGGMGISQGASLRVVTERSKVAMPETNIGLFPDVGGGYFLPKCPGFIGEYLGLTGKVLTGQQALAANLADFAINSDGLANLWAILESKTETAQDKLEKCVQTIRLGSLKKDEGWIDTEIHSTFENEELSTIMRILENSESDWAKKTHSMLSKRSPLMMSVSLKQIKLGRH
;
A
#
# COMPACT_ATOMS: atom_id res chain seq x y z
N MET A 1 -4.42 3.84 17.26
CA MET A 1 -3.27 4.06 16.35
C MET A 1 -3.48 5.30 15.50
N VAL A 2 -4.54 5.41 14.69
CA VAL A 2 -4.81 6.55 13.79
C VAL A 2 -4.67 7.89 14.51
N LEU A 3 -5.43 8.13 15.56
CA LEU A 3 -5.38 9.39 16.34
C LEU A 3 -3.98 9.71 16.89
N ASN A 4 -3.30 8.70 17.46
CA ASN A 4 -1.95 8.92 18.01
C ASN A 4 -0.96 9.30 16.92
N LEU A 5 -1.01 8.62 15.76
CA LEU A 5 -0.14 8.94 14.64
C LEU A 5 -0.44 10.34 14.09
N THR A 6 -1.71 10.71 13.98
CA THR A 6 -2.13 12.06 13.56
C THR A 6 -1.57 13.12 14.51
N THR A 7 -1.76 12.95 15.83
CA THR A 7 -1.25 13.89 16.84
C THR A 7 0.26 14.04 16.74
N THR A 8 1.00 12.92 16.73
CA THR A 8 2.47 12.94 16.63
C THR A 8 2.95 13.63 15.34
N LEU A 9 2.33 13.33 14.20
CA LEU A 9 2.70 13.96 12.93
C LEU A 9 2.41 15.46 12.92
N MET A 10 1.30 15.90 13.53
CA MET A 10 0.99 17.33 13.65
C MET A 10 1.99 18.07 14.55
N GLU A 11 2.37 17.49 15.68
CA GLU A 11 3.41 18.02 16.56
C GLU A 11 4.75 18.13 15.82
N TRP A 12 5.20 17.05 15.20
CA TRP A 12 6.47 17.01 14.46
C TRP A 12 6.47 17.88 13.19
N ARG A 13 5.31 18.11 12.60
CA ARG A 13 5.16 19.06 11.50
C ARG A 13 5.54 20.48 11.92
N ALA A 14 5.10 20.89 13.11
CA ALA A 14 5.35 22.22 13.66
C ALA A 14 6.76 22.37 14.27
N ASP A 15 7.40 21.28 14.69
CA ASP A 15 8.71 21.29 15.34
C ASP A 15 9.84 21.56 14.31
N PRO A 16 10.59 22.68 14.40
CA PRO A 16 11.67 22.98 13.47
C PRO A 16 12.87 22.03 13.60
N ASP A 17 13.02 21.31 14.72
CA ASP A 17 14.12 20.38 14.93
C ASP A 17 13.88 19.02 14.26
N VAL A 18 12.63 18.65 14.01
CA VAL A 18 12.27 17.47 13.22
C VAL A 18 12.47 17.77 11.74
N LYS A 19 13.44 17.12 11.10
CA LYS A 19 13.78 17.33 9.67
C LYS A 19 13.20 16.27 8.74
N ALA A 20 12.92 15.09 9.24
CA ALA A 20 12.29 13.97 8.51
C ALA A 20 11.55 13.08 9.48
N VAL A 21 10.65 12.26 8.97
CA VAL A 21 9.90 11.23 9.73
C VAL A 21 10.17 9.88 9.08
N ALA A 22 10.41 8.85 9.89
CA ALA A 22 10.49 7.48 9.43
C ALA A 22 9.49 6.62 10.21
N ILE A 23 8.75 5.76 9.48
CA ILE A 23 7.79 4.83 10.08
C ILE A 23 8.16 3.39 9.73
N ARG A 24 8.03 2.50 10.71
CA ARG A 24 8.21 1.05 10.57
C ARG A 24 7.17 0.28 11.37
N GLY A 25 6.95 -0.98 11.02
CA GLY A 25 6.26 -1.92 11.89
C GLY A 25 7.18 -2.38 13.03
N SER A 26 6.59 -2.77 14.14
CA SER A 26 7.28 -3.41 15.27
C SER A 26 6.64 -4.75 15.60
N SER A 27 7.39 -5.64 16.24
CA SER A 27 6.88 -6.90 16.75
C SER A 27 7.20 -7.07 18.24
N LYS A 28 6.55 -8.05 18.89
CA LYS A 28 6.88 -8.41 20.27
C LYS A 28 8.24 -9.10 20.39
N GLU A 29 8.76 -9.63 19.29
CA GLU A 29 9.97 -10.45 19.22
C GLU A 29 11.18 -9.69 18.68
N GLY A 30 11.00 -8.42 18.25
CA GLY A 30 12.09 -7.64 17.68
C GLY A 30 11.68 -6.24 17.28
N GLU A 31 12.66 -5.45 16.85
CA GLU A 31 12.45 -4.05 16.46
C GLU A 31 11.66 -3.90 15.16
N PHE A 32 11.75 -4.88 14.27
CA PHE A 32 11.04 -4.88 12.99
C PHE A 32 9.99 -5.99 12.95
N GLY A 33 8.84 -5.69 12.38
CA GLY A 33 7.73 -6.62 12.24
C GLY A 33 6.80 -6.18 11.11
N ASN A 34 5.64 -6.83 11.02
CA ASN A 34 4.65 -6.46 10.01
C ASN A 34 4.32 -4.97 10.09
N PHE A 35 4.39 -4.28 8.95
CA PHE A 35 4.18 -2.84 8.88
C PHE A 35 2.77 -2.45 9.34
N CYS A 36 1.75 -2.86 8.60
CA CYS A 36 0.35 -2.66 8.97
C CYS A 36 -0.57 -3.53 8.09
N ALA A 37 -1.45 -4.27 8.72
CA ALA A 37 -2.42 -5.14 8.04
C ALA A 37 -3.76 -4.44 7.71
N GLY A 38 -3.90 -3.15 8.03
CA GLY A 38 -5.13 -2.39 7.87
C GLY A 38 -5.97 -2.26 9.15
N GLY A 39 -7.21 -1.85 9.00
CA GLY A 39 -8.16 -1.69 10.10
C GLY A 39 -8.61 -3.02 10.71
N ASP A 40 -9.14 -2.96 11.92
CA ASP A 40 -9.68 -4.13 12.61
C ASP A 40 -11.06 -4.50 12.04
N ILE A 41 -11.09 -5.51 11.17
CA ILE A 41 -12.32 -5.99 10.52
C ILE A 41 -13.36 -6.47 11.56
N ARG A 42 -12.93 -7.00 12.71
CA ARG A 42 -13.86 -7.42 13.77
C ARG A 42 -14.54 -6.21 14.41
N PHE A 43 -13.78 -5.15 14.62
CA PHE A 43 -14.35 -3.88 15.06
C PHE A 43 -15.38 -3.37 14.05
N PHE A 44 -15.05 -3.33 12.75
CA PHE A 44 -15.96 -2.89 11.69
C PHE A 44 -17.25 -3.70 11.66
N TYR A 45 -17.14 -5.03 11.74
CA TYR A 45 -18.29 -5.92 11.77
C TYR A 45 -19.21 -5.65 12.97
N ASN A 46 -18.63 -5.57 14.15
CA ASN A 46 -19.41 -5.35 15.38
C ASN A 46 -20.06 -3.96 15.40
N ALA A 47 -19.32 -2.93 15.03
CA ALA A 47 -19.80 -1.55 14.95
C ALA A 47 -20.94 -1.41 13.93
N ALA A 48 -20.82 -2.04 12.75
CA ALA A 48 -21.86 -2.02 11.73
C ALA A 48 -23.15 -2.70 12.21
N ILE A 49 -23.06 -3.84 12.90
CA ILE A 49 -24.26 -4.54 13.44
C ILE A 49 -24.92 -3.74 14.57
N SER A 50 -24.13 -3.12 15.44
CA SER A 50 -24.65 -2.33 16.56
C SER A 50 -25.12 -0.93 16.18
N GLY A 51 -24.83 -0.48 14.94
CA GLY A 51 -25.10 0.89 14.53
C GLY A 51 -24.22 1.91 15.26
N ASP A 52 -23.01 1.48 15.64
CA ASP A 52 -22.05 2.34 16.36
C ASP A 52 -21.46 3.40 15.43
N ARG A 53 -21.57 4.67 15.81
CA ARG A 53 -21.03 5.81 15.05
C ARG A 53 -19.50 5.89 15.07
N ASP A 54 -18.84 5.13 15.90
CA ASP A 54 -17.38 5.06 15.94
C ASP A 54 -16.80 4.53 14.62
N LEU A 55 -17.62 3.79 13.82
CA LEU A 55 -17.24 3.35 12.49
C LEU A 55 -17.04 4.52 11.53
N ASP A 56 -17.99 5.47 11.49
CA ASP A 56 -17.90 6.67 10.64
C ASP A 56 -16.73 7.57 11.09
N THR A 57 -16.55 7.67 12.41
CA THR A 57 -15.42 8.40 13.01
C THR A 57 -14.10 7.78 12.60
N PHE A 58 -13.99 6.46 12.64
CA PHE A 58 -12.77 5.75 12.24
C PHE A 58 -12.36 6.07 10.81
N PHE A 59 -13.25 5.90 9.84
CA PHE A 59 -12.93 6.19 8.43
C PHE A 59 -12.61 7.65 8.20
N THR A 60 -13.34 8.54 8.86
CA THR A 60 -13.09 9.98 8.76
C THR A 60 -11.67 10.34 9.23
N GLU A 61 -11.25 9.83 10.37
CA GLU A 61 -9.92 10.11 10.94
C GLU A 61 -8.81 9.39 10.17
N GLU A 62 -9.05 8.19 9.67
CA GLU A 62 -8.10 7.46 8.84
C GLU A 62 -7.82 8.22 7.53
N TYR A 63 -8.87 8.71 6.84
CA TYR A 63 -8.69 9.45 5.59
C TYR A 63 -8.04 10.83 5.80
N LYS A 64 -8.31 11.50 6.92
CA LYS A 64 -7.58 12.72 7.32
C LYS A 64 -6.09 12.43 7.54
N LEU A 65 -5.75 11.32 8.19
CA LEU A 65 -4.37 10.90 8.38
C LEU A 65 -3.68 10.61 7.03
N ASN A 66 -4.34 9.89 6.12
CA ASN A 66 -3.79 9.62 4.80
C ASN A 66 -3.53 10.92 4.03
N HIS A 67 -4.45 11.88 4.08
CA HIS A 67 -4.28 13.21 3.48
C HIS A 67 -3.14 14.00 4.14
N LEU A 68 -3.01 13.93 5.47
CA LEU A 68 -1.90 14.57 6.19
C LEU A 68 -0.54 14.00 5.74
N ILE A 69 -0.41 12.68 5.63
CA ILE A 69 0.82 12.02 5.18
C ILE A 69 1.14 12.40 3.73
N PHE A 70 0.15 12.38 2.84
CA PHE A 70 0.34 12.75 1.44
C PHE A 70 0.84 14.20 1.25
N ASN A 71 0.38 15.13 2.09
CA ASN A 71 0.76 16.55 2.06
C ASN A 71 1.82 16.89 3.13
N TYR A 72 2.52 15.90 3.66
CA TYR A 72 3.48 16.16 4.74
C TYR A 72 4.67 16.99 4.24
N PRO A 73 4.99 18.14 4.87
CA PRO A 73 5.97 19.08 4.34
C PRO A 73 7.43 18.65 4.55
N LYS A 74 7.66 17.58 5.31
CA LYS A 74 9.00 17.02 5.58
C LYS A 74 9.09 15.64 4.95
N PRO A 75 10.30 15.16 4.60
CA PRO A 75 10.48 13.79 4.12
C PRO A 75 9.83 12.78 5.08
N TYR A 76 8.94 11.94 4.53
CA TYR A 76 8.28 10.86 5.25
C TYR A 76 8.71 9.54 4.59
N ILE A 77 9.41 8.69 5.35
CA ILE A 77 10.00 7.44 4.87
C ILE A 77 9.21 6.26 5.45
N ALA A 78 8.66 5.41 4.61
CA ALA A 78 7.96 4.20 5.03
C ALA A 78 8.80 2.94 4.79
N PHE A 79 9.21 2.27 5.86
CA PHE A 79 9.85 0.96 5.82
C PHE A 79 8.76 -0.12 5.86
N MET A 80 8.33 -0.53 4.68
CA MET A 80 7.17 -1.40 4.42
C MET A 80 7.55 -2.88 4.51
N ASP A 81 8.07 -3.34 5.66
CA ASP A 81 8.48 -4.72 5.88
C ASP A 81 7.31 -5.61 6.30
N GLY A 82 7.32 -6.89 5.92
CA GLY A 82 6.24 -7.82 6.25
C GLY A 82 4.89 -7.44 5.62
N ILE A 83 3.79 -7.50 6.38
CA ILE A 83 2.44 -7.25 5.88
C ILE A 83 2.19 -5.74 5.71
N VAL A 84 1.73 -5.35 4.50
CA VAL A 84 1.37 -3.98 4.12
C VAL A 84 0.06 -4.05 3.33
N MET A 85 -1.08 -3.93 4.00
CA MET A 85 -2.39 -4.15 3.37
C MET A 85 -3.41 -3.10 3.80
N GLY A 86 -4.33 -2.75 2.92
CA GLY A 86 -5.43 -1.82 3.21
C GLY A 86 -4.96 -0.51 3.82
N GLY A 87 -5.36 -0.18 5.05
CA GLY A 87 -4.88 0.99 5.80
C GLY A 87 -3.36 1.08 5.90
N GLY A 88 -2.62 -0.04 5.82
CA GLY A 88 -1.15 -0.06 5.72
C GLY A 88 -0.66 0.59 4.42
N MET A 89 -1.36 0.40 3.32
CA MET A 89 -1.11 1.13 2.07
C MET A 89 -1.44 2.61 2.26
N GLY A 90 -2.54 2.94 2.94
CA GLY A 90 -2.95 4.31 3.21
C GLY A 90 -1.89 5.15 3.93
N ILE A 91 -1.21 4.58 4.93
CA ILE A 91 -0.16 5.27 5.69
C ILE A 91 1.24 5.18 5.06
N SER A 92 1.40 4.48 3.93
CA SER A 92 2.67 4.34 3.23
C SER A 92 2.69 4.94 1.83
N GLN A 93 1.59 4.91 1.08
CA GLN A 93 1.62 5.34 -0.33
C GLN A 93 1.76 6.84 -0.54
N GLY A 94 1.45 7.67 0.47
CA GLY A 94 1.75 9.10 0.49
C GLY A 94 3.20 9.44 0.89
N ALA A 95 4.04 8.44 1.20
CA ALA A 95 5.42 8.67 1.62
C ALA A 95 6.31 9.22 0.50
N SER A 96 7.29 10.04 0.89
CA SER A 96 8.34 10.54 -0.01
C SER A 96 9.30 9.42 -0.46
N LEU A 97 9.41 8.36 0.35
CA LEU A 97 10.26 7.20 0.09
C LEU A 97 9.59 5.93 0.66
N ARG A 98 9.30 4.99 -0.23
CA ARG A 98 8.66 3.71 0.09
C ARG A 98 9.68 2.58 -0.09
N VAL A 99 10.08 1.93 1.01
CA VAL A 99 11.09 0.89 1.01
C VAL A 99 10.45 -0.44 1.42
N VAL A 100 10.48 -1.42 0.55
CA VAL A 100 10.02 -2.78 0.79
C VAL A 100 11.19 -3.74 0.99
N THR A 101 10.90 -4.94 1.51
CA THR A 101 11.89 -6.01 1.66
C THR A 101 11.44 -7.28 0.93
N GLU A 102 12.29 -8.29 0.91
CA GLU A 102 11.93 -9.62 0.40
C GLU A 102 10.79 -10.28 1.21
N ARG A 103 10.58 -9.83 2.46
CA ARG A 103 9.48 -10.31 3.33
C ARG A 103 8.16 -9.58 3.09
N SER A 104 8.17 -8.47 2.36
CA SER A 104 6.97 -7.65 2.17
C SER A 104 5.86 -8.41 1.44
N LYS A 105 4.63 -8.23 1.94
CA LYS A 105 3.38 -8.73 1.36
C LYS A 105 2.45 -7.54 1.19
N VAL A 106 2.38 -7.03 -0.04
CA VAL A 106 1.70 -5.78 -0.37
C VAL A 106 0.40 -6.06 -1.10
N ALA A 107 -0.73 -5.54 -0.63
CA ALA A 107 -2.03 -5.74 -1.28
C ALA A 107 -3.06 -4.68 -0.90
N MET A 108 -4.08 -4.53 -1.79
CA MET A 108 -5.37 -3.89 -1.50
C MET A 108 -6.46 -4.97 -1.56
N PRO A 109 -6.73 -5.70 -0.45
CA PRO A 109 -7.58 -6.88 -0.47
C PRO A 109 -9.07 -6.57 -0.21
N GLU A 110 -9.51 -5.33 -0.28
CA GLU A 110 -10.82 -4.84 0.15
C GLU A 110 -11.99 -5.55 -0.56
N THR A 111 -11.84 -5.88 -1.84
CA THR A 111 -12.86 -6.63 -2.58
C THR A 111 -13.15 -8.02 -2.01
N ASN A 112 -12.20 -8.60 -1.24
CA ASN A 112 -12.39 -9.87 -0.54
C ASN A 112 -13.42 -9.79 0.59
N ILE A 113 -13.64 -8.60 1.13
CA ILE A 113 -14.54 -8.34 2.25
C ILE A 113 -15.74 -7.48 1.86
N GLY A 114 -16.00 -7.34 0.55
CA GLY A 114 -17.15 -6.57 0.07
C GLY A 114 -16.97 -5.05 0.18
N LEU A 115 -15.72 -4.57 0.19
CA LEU A 115 -15.36 -3.17 0.17
C LEU A 115 -14.60 -2.85 -1.14
N PHE A 116 -14.23 -1.63 -1.37
CA PHE A 116 -13.38 -1.16 -2.48
C PHE A 116 -12.04 -0.67 -1.95
N PRO A 117 -10.96 -0.64 -2.76
CA PRO A 117 -9.69 -0.03 -2.39
C PRO A 117 -9.87 1.45 -2.03
N ASP A 118 -9.98 1.75 -0.74
CA ASP A 118 -10.08 3.08 -0.17
C ASP A 118 -8.69 3.68 0.12
N VAL A 119 -8.49 4.41 1.18
CA VAL A 119 -7.22 4.96 1.71
C VAL A 119 -6.26 5.54 0.65
N GLY A 120 -6.81 6.09 -0.42
CA GLY A 120 -6.04 6.62 -1.55
C GLY A 120 -5.83 5.62 -2.70
N GLY A 121 -6.46 4.45 -2.67
CA GLY A 121 -6.39 3.43 -3.73
C GLY A 121 -6.75 3.98 -5.11
N GLY A 122 -7.74 4.87 -5.21
CA GLY A 122 -8.11 5.57 -6.44
C GLY A 122 -7.06 6.56 -6.96
N TYR A 123 -5.99 6.83 -6.19
CA TYR A 123 -4.89 7.69 -6.59
C TYR A 123 -3.63 6.91 -6.95
N PHE A 124 -3.21 5.93 -6.14
CA PHE A 124 -1.95 5.23 -6.38
C PHE A 124 -2.09 4.00 -7.30
N LEU A 125 -3.22 3.29 -7.29
CA LEU A 125 -3.44 2.18 -8.22
C LEU A 125 -3.46 2.62 -9.69
N PRO A 126 -4.11 3.73 -10.09
CA PRO A 126 -4.03 4.24 -11.46
C PRO A 126 -2.61 4.52 -11.96
N LYS A 127 -1.66 4.75 -11.04
CA LYS A 127 -0.24 5.02 -11.36
C LYS A 127 0.60 3.76 -11.56
N CYS A 128 0.03 2.59 -11.33
CA CYS A 128 0.67 1.34 -11.70
C CYS A 128 0.84 1.26 -13.23
N PRO A 129 1.92 0.62 -13.73
CA PRO A 129 2.15 0.46 -15.16
C PRO A 129 0.98 -0.24 -15.86
N GLY A 130 0.64 0.20 -17.06
CA GLY A 130 -0.47 -0.38 -17.82
C GLY A 130 -1.77 -0.39 -17.02
N PHE A 131 -2.45 -1.55 -16.98
CA PHE A 131 -3.71 -1.75 -16.25
C PHE A 131 -3.53 -2.68 -15.03
N ILE A 132 -2.32 -2.73 -14.49
CA ILE A 132 -1.99 -3.52 -13.29
C ILE A 132 -2.80 -3.02 -12.08
N GLY A 133 -3.03 -1.71 -11.97
CA GLY A 133 -3.80 -1.15 -10.87
C GLY A 133 -5.23 -1.70 -10.78
N GLU A 134 -5.90 -1.81 -11.92
CA GLU A 134 -7.23 -2.41 -12.03
C GLU A 134 -7.21 -3.89 -11.64
N TYR A 135 -6.23 -4.64 -12.14
CA TYR A 135 -6.03 -6.04 -11.78
C TYR A 135 -5.84 -6.21 -10.27
N LEU A 136 -4.96 -5.42 -9.67
CA LEU A 136 -4.68 -5.49 -8.22
C LEU A 136 -5.88 -5.07 -7.39
N GLY A 137 -6.55 -3.98 -7.76
CA GLY A 137 -7.71 -3.46 -7.04
C GLY A 137 -8.92 -4.39 -7.09
N LEU A 138 -9.14 -5.10 -8.21
CA LEU A 138 -10.24 -6.05 -8.32
C LEU A 138 -9.93 -7.41 -7.69
N THR A 139 -8.70 -7.91 -7.85
CA THR A 139 -8.35 -9.26 -7.37
C THR A 139 -7.91 -9.30 -5.91
N GLY A 140 -7.36 -8.20 -5.39
CA GLY A 140 -6.70 -8.19 -4.10
C GLY A 140 -5.42 -9.03 -4.06
N LYS A 141 -4.75 -9.22 -5.22
CA LYS A 141 -3.53 -10.01 -5.33
C LYS A 141 -2.46 -9.49 -4.39
N VAL A 142 -1.87 -10.41 -3.63
CA VAL A 142 -0.72 -10.11 -2.77
C VAL A 142 0.56 -10.15 -3.60
N LEU A 143 1.32 -9.06 -3.53
CA LEU A 143 2.62 -8.91 -4.18
C LEU A 143 3.75 -9.11 -3.17
N THR A 144 4.87 -9.66 -3.64
CA THR A 144 6.15 -9.57 -2.93
C THR A 144 6.70 -8.15 -3.00
N GLY A 145 7.72 -7.80 -2.21
CA GLY A 145 8.33 -6.47 -2.27
C GLY A 145 8.88 -6.12 -3.66
N GLN A 146 9.57 -7.07 -4.33
CA GLN A 146 10.12 -6.85 -5.66
C GLN A 146 9.02 -6.71 -6.74
N GLN A 147 7.88 -7.40 -6.56
CA GLN A 147 6.69 -7.24 -7.40
C GLN A 147 6.01 -5.89 -7.16
N ALA A 148 5.93 -5.43 -5.90
CA ALA A 148 5.40 -4.12 -5.56
C ALA A 148 6.28 -2.99 -6.14
N LEU A 149 7.61 -3.18 -6.15
CA LEU A 149 8.53 -2.28 -6.83
C LEU A 149 8.27 -2.24 -8.34
N ALA A 150 8.01 -3.39 -8.99
CA ALA A 150 7.64 -3.46 -10.41
C ALA A 150 6.30 -2.79 -10.70
N ALA A 151 5.34 -2.88 -9.76
CA ALA A 151 4.03 -2.24 -9.85
C ALA A 151 4.04 -0.73 -9.51
N ASN A 152 5.20 -0.11 -9.24
CA ASN A 152 5.32 1.29 -8.80
C ASN A 152 4.60 1.58 -7.45
N LEU A 153 4.46 0.56 -6.60
CA LEU A 153 3.92 0.68 -5.23
C LEU A 153 5.02 0.77 -4.17
N ALA A 154 6.28 0.75 -4.59
CA ALA A 154 7.47 0.99 -3.79
C ALA A 154 8.54 1.69 -4.65
N ASP A 155 9.49 2.36 -4.00
CA ASP A 155 10.59 3.07 -4.66
C ASP A 155 11.88 2.25 -4.65
N PHE A 156 12.08 1.45 -3.60
CA PHE A 156 13.22 0.54 -3.45
C PHE A 156 12.80 -0.76 -2.77
N ALA A 157 13.47 -1.85 -3.15
CA ALA A 157 13.43 -3.13 -2.46
C ALA A 157 14.83 -3.44 -1.92
N ILE A 158 14.95 -3.82 -0.66
CA ILE A 158 16.22 -4.16 0.00
C ILE A 158 16.09 -5.49 0.74
N ASN A 159 17.21 -6.08 1.15
CA ASN A 159 17.17 -7.20 2.07
C ASN A 159 16.80 -6.71 3.48
N SER A 160 15.97 -7.48 4.17
CA SER A 160 15.45 -7.13 5.50
C SER A 160 16.54 -7.07 6.59
N ASP A 161 17.65 -7.75 6.41
CA ASP A 161 18.82 -7.67 7.28
C ASP A 161 19.47 -6.28 7.29
N GLY A 162 19.29 -5.50 6.23
CA GLY A 162 19.74 -4.12 6.14
C GLY A 162 18.92 -3.11 6.96
N LEU A 163 17.70 -3.46 7.38
CA LEU A 163 16.80 -2.52 8.07
C LEU A 163 17.38 -1.96 9.37
N ALA A 164 17.99 -2.80 10.20
CA ALA A 164 18.58 -2.37 11.46
C ALA A 164 19.70 -1.34 11.25
N ASN A 165 20.54 -1.53 10.21
CA ASN A 165 21.59 -0.57 9.86
C ASN A 165 20.99 0.76 9.40
N LEU A 166 19.96 0.75 8.54
CA LEU A 166 19.27 1.96 8.10
C LEU A 166 18.65 2.73 9.27
N TRP A 167 18.02 1.99 10.20
CA TRP A 167 17.44 2.60 11.38
C TRP A 167 18.51 3.23 12.29
N ALA A 168 19.64 2.55 12.51
CA ALA A 168 20.77 3.08 13.28
C ALA A 168 21.35 4.35 12.66
N ILE A 169 21.41 4.44 11.32
CA ILE A 169 21.82 5.68 10.62
C ILE A 169 20.87 6.83 11.00
N LEU A 170 19.56 6.61 10.97
CA LEU A 170 18.57 7.64 11.29
C LEU A 170 18.61 8.05 12.77
N GLU A 171 18.92 7.15 13.68
CA GLU A 171 19.02 7.40 15.13
C GLU A 171 20.39 7.98 15.56
N SER A 172 21.40 8.02 14.69
CA SER A 172 22.74 8.54 15.02
C SER A 172 22.66 9.93 15.66
N LYS A 173 23.41 10.14 16.74
CA LYS A 173 23.48 11.44 17.44
C LYS A 173 24.67 12.31 16.99
N THR A 174 25.53 11.77 16.14
CA THR A 174 26.80 12.41 15.75
C THR A 174 26.73 13.14 14.41
N GLU A 175 25.68 12.92 13.64
CA GLU A 175 25.49 13.47 12.29
C GLU A 175 24.31 14.44 12.27
N THR A 176 24.34 15.40 11.31
CA THR A 176 23.17 16.26 11.10
C THR A 176 21.99 15.47 10.53
N ALA A 177 20.78 15.98 10.67
CA ALA A 177 19.60 15.30 10.11
C ALA A 177 19.69 15.15 8.58
N GLN A 178 20.32 16.11 7.90
CA GLN A 178 20.53 16.07 6.46
C GLN A 178 21.51 14.95 6.08
N ASP A 179 22.66 14.86 6.78
CA ASP A 179 23.69 13.83 6.52
C ASP A 179 23.11 12.42 6.74
N LYS A 180 22.31 12.23 7.81
CA LYS A 180 21.61 10.97 8.08
C LYS A 180 20.69 10.57 6.95
N LEU A 181 19.89 11.51 6.47
CA LEU A 181 18.93 11.26 5.40
C LEU A 181 19.66 10.88 4.10
N GLU A 182 20.68 11.63 3.73
CA GLU A 182 21.49 11.36 2.53
C GLU A 182 22.18 9.99 2.61
N LYS A 183 22.79 9.68 3.75
CA LYS A 183 23.44 8.39 4.00
C LYS A 183 22.43 7.22 3.98
N CYS A 184 21.26 7.41 4.58
CA CYS A 184 20.19 6.42 4.54
C CYS A 184 19.75 6.16 3.09
N VAL A 185 19.47 7.20 2.31
CA VAL A 185 19.04 7.07 0.90
C VAL A 185 20.15 6.43 0.05
N GLN A 186 21.42 6.82 0.27
CA GLN A 186 22.53 6.22 -0.44
C GLN A 186 22.68 4.72 -0.11
N THR A 187 22.56 4.35 1.16
CA THR A 187 22.61 2.93 1.60
C THR A 187 21.50 2.12 0.97
N ILE A 188 20.27 2.66 0.94
CA ILE A 188 19.12 2.02 0.28
C ILE A 188 19.41 1.80 -1.21
N ARG A 189 19.93 2.81 -1.91
CA ARG A 189 20.25 2.72 -3.35
C ARG A 189 21.29 1.64 -3.64
N LEU A 190 22.35 1.57 -2.84
CA LEU A 190 23.41 0.57 -3.00
C LEU A 190 22.95 -0.85 -2.70
N GLY A 191 22.02 -1.03 -1.75
CA GLY A 191 21.44 -2.32 -1.38
C GLY A 191 20.19 -2.70 -2.15
N SER A 192 19.77 -1.93 -3.16
CA SER A 192 18.50 -2.13 -3.84
C SER A 192 18.49 -3.42 -4.66
N LEU A 193 17.45 -4.22 -4.44
CA LEU A 193 17.14 -5.44 -5.19
C LEU A 193 16.49 -5.08 -6.54
N LYS A 194 16.60 -6.00 -7.50
CA LYS A 194 15.96 -5.84 -8.81
C LYS A 194 14.44 -6.01 -8.71
N LYS A 195 13.72 -5.34 -9.61
CA LYS A 195 12.29 -5.55 -9.84
C LYS A 195 12.02 -7.01 -10.27
N ASP A 196 10.91 -7.56 -9.80
CA ASP A 196 10.34 -8.79 -10.34
C ASP A 196 9.16 -8.42 -11.24
N GLU A 197 9.38 -8.42 -12.54
CA GLU A 197 8.37 -8.15 -13.57
C GLU A 197 7.78 -9.45 -14.16
N GLY A 198 8.31 -10.62 -13.78
CA GLY A 198 7.91 -11.90 -14.36
C GLY A 198 6.47 -12.32 -14.11
N TRP A 199 5.77 -11.64 -13.19
CA TRP A 199 4.34 -11.86 -12.93
C TRP A 199 3.41 -10.98 -13.79
N ILE A 200 3.97 -10.00 -14.50
CA ILE A 200 3.23 -9.05 -15.34
C ILE A 200 3.00 -9.71 -16.69
N ASP A 201 1.83 -10.28 -16.87
CA ASP A 201 1.42 -10.93 -18.11
C ASP A 201 0.78 -9.92 -19.06
N THR A 202 0.98 -10.13 -20.36
CA THR A 202 0.29 -9.37 -21.41
C THR A 202 -1.22 -9.51 -21.34
N GLU A 203 -1.73 -10.65 -20.85
CA GLU A 203 -3.15 -10.88 -20.63
C GLU A 203 -3.74 -9.93 -19.56
N ILE A 204 -2.95 -9.48 -18.57
CA ILE A 204 -3.40 -8.48 -17.60
C ILE A 204 -3.79 -7.19 -18.34
N HIS A 205 -2.92 -6.70 -19.21
CA HIS A 205 -3.16 -5.45 -19.92
C HIS A 205 -4.38 -5.55 -20.83
N SER A 206 -4.44 -6.54 -21.71
CA SER A 206 -5.54 -6.71 -22.67
C SER A 206 -6.90 -6.98 -22.02
N THR A 207 -6.89 -7.57 -20.82
CA THR A 207 -8.13 -7.84 -20.07
C THR A 207 -8.60 -6.60 -19.30
N PHE A 208 -7.70 -5.98 -18.51
CA PHE A 208 -8.07 -4.92 -17.59
C PHE A 208 -8.02 -3.50 -18.19
N GLU A 209 -7.65 -3.34 -19.45
CA GLU A 209 -7.83 -2.08 -20.19
C GLU A 209 -9.32 -1.75 -20.42
N ASN A 210 -10.19 -2.74 -20.36
CA ASN A 210 -11.61 -2.56 -20.62
C ASN A 210 -12.31 -1.75 -19.52
N GLU A 211 -13.26 -0.90 -19.94
CA GLU A 211 -14.00 0.02 -19.05
C GLU A 211 -15.08 -0.68 -18.25
N GLU A 212 -15.64 -1.79 -18.77
CA GLU A 212 -16.79 -2.48 -18.21
C GLU A 212 -16.40 -3.80 -17.56
N LEU A 213 -16.82 -3.98 -16.29
CA LEU A 213 -16.58 -5.22 -15.55
C LEU A 213 -17.14 -6.46 -16.28
N SER A 214 -18.30 -6.33 -16.91
CA SER A 214 -18.93 -7.40 -17.68
C SER A 214 -18.05 -7.86 -18.85
N THR A 215 -17.35 -6.95 -19.51
CA THR A 215 -16.41 -7.25 -20.57
C THR A 215 -15.18 -7.98 -20.03
N ILE A 216 -14.61 -7.50 -18.92
CA ILE A 216 -13.48 -8.16 -18.23
C ILE A 216 -13.85 -9.61 -17.88
N MET A 217 -15.00 -9.80 -17.23
CA MET A 217 -15.48 -11.14 -16.83
C MET A 217 -15.67 -12.05 -18.03
N ARG A 218 -16.26 -11.56 -19.13
CA ARG A 218 -16.45 -12.33 -20.35
C ARG A 218 -15.14 -12.70 -21.03
N ILE A 219 -14.15 -11.83 -21.06
CA ILE A 219 -12.81 -12.13 -21.60
C ILE A 219 -12.17 -13.26 -20.80
N LEU A 220 -12.20 -13.17 -19.47
CA LEU A 220 -11.64 -14.18 -18.58
C LEU A 220 -12.36 -15.53 -18.70
N GLU A 221 -13.68 -15.52 -18.85
CA GLU A 221 -14.51 -16.73 -19.00
C GLU A 221 -14.22 -17.49 -20.31
N ASN A 222 -13.99 -16.75 -21.41
CA ASN A 222 -13.75 -17.33 -22.71
C ASN A 222 -12.26 -17.64 -22.99
N SER A 223 -11.36 -17.33 -22.07
CA SER A 223 -9.93 -17.62 -22.24
C SER A 223 -9.60 -19.05 -21.76
N GLU A 224 -8.78 -19.73 -22.56
CA GLU A 224 -8.26 -21.05 -22.22
C GLU A 224 -7.05 -21.02 -21.29
N SER A 225 -6.48 -19.82 -21.03
CA SER A 225 -5.28 -19.72 -20.17
C SER A 225 -5.58 -20.06 -18.71
N ASP A 226 -4.63 -20.71 -18.06
CA ASP A 226 -4.73 -21.03 -16.63
C ASP A 226 -4.81 -19.78 -15.77
N TRP A 227 -4.15 -18.71 -16.19
CA TRP A 227 -4.19 -17.42 -15.50
C TRP A 227 -5.61 -16.83 -15.52
N ALA A 228 -6.24 -16.79 -16.70
CA ALA A 228 -7.59 -16.26 -16.87
C ALA A 228 -8.62 -17.09 -16.09
N LYS A 229 -8.54 -18.43 -16.16
CA LYS A 229 -9.43 -19.33 -15.39
C LYS A 229 -9.31 -19.09 -13.88
N LYS A 230 -8.09 -18.96 -13.36
CA LYS A 230 -7.85 -18.65 -11.94
C LYS A 230 -8.37 -17.26 -11.57
N THR A 231 -8.13 -16.27 -12.40
CA THR A 231 -8.57 -14.89 -12.19
C THR A 231 -10.10 -14.79 -12.23
N HIS A 232 -10.75 -15.41 -13.21
CA HIS A 232 -12.21 -15.50 -13.28
C HIS A 232 -12.81 -16.14 -12.01
N SER A 233 -12.30 -17.30 -11.61
CA SER A 233 -12.74 -18.00 -10.39
C SER A 233 -12.56 -17.15 -9.13
N MET A 234 -11.54 -16.32 -9.07
CA MET A 234 -11.30 -15.40 -7.96
C MET A 234 -12.31 -14.27 -7.96
N LEU A 235 -12.52 -13.59 -9.08
CA LEU A 235 -13.41 -12.45 -9.21
C LEU A 235 -14.89 -12.88 -9.02
N SER A 236 -15.27 -14.06 -9.48
CA SER A 236 -16.65 -14.59 -9.30
C SER A 236 -17.09 -14.75 -7.83
N LYS A 237 -16.14 -14.70 -6.89
CA LYS A 237 -16.41 -14.74 -5.44
C LYS A 237 -16.51 -13.37 -4.79
N ARG A 238 -16.33 -12.29 -5.55
CA ARG A 238 -16.35 -10.92 -5.06
C ARG A 238 -17.72 -10.28 -5.20
N SER A 239 -17.96 -9.19 -4.49
CA SER A 239 -19.16 -8.37 -4.67
C SER A 239 -19.12 -7.71 -6.05
N PRO A 240 -20.06 -8.00 -6.97
CA PRO A 240 -20.10 -7.37 -8.29
C PRO A 240 -20.20 -5.83 -8.19
N LEU A 241 -20.96 -5.34 -7.21
CA LEU A 241 -21.08 -3.90 -6.95
C LEU A 241 -19.72 -3.29 -6.58
N MET A 242 -19.01 -3.88 -5.62
CA MET A 242 -17.73 -3.33 -5.16
C MET A 242 -16.64 -3.46 -6.23
N MET A 243 -16.64 -4.50 -7.04
CA MET A 243 -15.76 -4.58 -8.20
C MET A 243 -16.04 -3.48 -9.21
N SER A 244 -17.31 -3.18 -9.50
CA SER A 244 -17.70 -2.10 -10.41
C SER A 244 -17.29 -0.73 -9.88
N VAL A 245 -17.49 -0.49 -8.56
CA VAL A 245 -17.03 0.73 -7.88
C VAL A 245 -15.50 0.86 -7.96
N SER A 246 -14.77 -0.21 -7.63
CA SER A 246 -13.31 -0.25 -7.66
C SER A 246 -12.77 0.05 -9.07
N LEU A 247 -13.30 -0.62 -10.09
CA LEU A 247 -12.91 -0.40 -11.48
C LEU A 247 -13.13 1.05 -11.90
N LYS A 248 -14.33 1.58 -11.63
CA LYS A 248 -14.68 2.97 -11.99
C LYS A 248 -13.79 3.99 -11.28
N GLN A 249 -13.54 3.79 -9.99
CA GLN A 249 -12.66 4.66 -9.21
C GLN A 249 -11.23 4.69 -9.77
N ILE A 250 -10.66 3.52 -10.08
CA ILE A 250 -9.28 3.42 -10.59
C ILE A 250 -9.21 4.04 -11.99
N LYS A 251 -10.18 3.78 -12.87
CA LYS A 251 -10.25 4.39 -14.20
C LYS A 251 -10.35 5.91 -14.14
N LEU A 252 -11.19 6.46 -13.25
CA LEU A 252 -11.29 7.92 -13.04
C LEU A 252 -9.99 8.54 -12.51
N GLY A 253 -9.23 7.82 -11.72
CA GLY A 253 -7.96 8.29 -11.17
C GLY A 253 -6.81 8.36 -12.19
N ARG A 254 -7.00 7.88 -13.43
CA ARG A 254 -6.03 7.99 -14.53
C ARG A 254 -6.03 9.35 -15.21
N HIS A 255 -7.08 10.12 -15.03
CA HIS A 255 -7.32 11.46 -15.61
C HIS A 255 -7.12 12.54 -14.56
#